data_26399c3b7bef794c8c9b43a8d06345df
#
_entry.id   26399c3b7bef794c8c9b43a8d06345df
#
_cell.length_a   1.000
_cell.length_b   1.000
_cell.length_c   1.000
_cell.angle_alpha   90.00
_cell.angle_beta   90.00
_cell.angle_gamma   90.00
#
_symmetry.space_group_name_H-M   'P 1'
#
loop_
_entity.id
_entity.type
_entity.pdbx_description
1 polymer ?
#
loop_
_entity_poly.entity_id
_entity_poly.type
_entity_poly.pdbx_seq_one_letter_code
_entity_poly.pdbx_strand_id
1 'polypeptide(L)'
;MTECLIIGAGIVGLSTAYELKKHGYKVTIIDKTKEGQSSKSAAGIIFPLNPWENLKSMQELCITGHSEYNNFLKELSEVEKKKINWGKKDLIIFGKNIESARQWYEKNKFVESKFIKKKLTQVEKNIKEQYENYLLIKHLNTLSQRKLIEFHKKILLSQG
;
A
#
# COMPACT_ATOMS: atom_id res chain seq x y z
N MET A 1 -23.81 -18.22 -15.03
CA MET A 1 -23.01 -17.32 -14.20
C MET A 1 -21.77 -18.09 -13.78
N THR A 2 -20.58 -17.57 -14.05
CA THR A 2 -19.32 -18.27 -13.68
C THR A 2 -19.11 -18.21 -12.19
N GLU A 3 -18.80 -19.34 -11.56
CA GLU A 3 -18.51 -19.43 -10.12
C GLU A 3 -17.02 -19.48 -9.88
N CYS A 4 -16.55 -18.74 -8.86
CA CYS A 4 -15.14 -18.68 -8.44
C CYS A 4 -15.00 -19.03 -6.97
N LEU A 5 -14.07 -19.92 -6.64
CA LEU A 5 -13.66 -20.25 -5.28
C LEU A 5 -12.33 -19.61 -4.96
N ILE A 6 -12.30 -18.82 -3.89
CA ILE A 6 -11.06 -18.18 -3.39
C ILE A 6 -10.67 -18.80 -2.06
N ILE A 7 -9.43 -19.25 -1.96
CA ILE A 7 -8.87 -19.80 -0.73
C ILE A 7 -7.98 -18.75 -0.07
N GLY A 8 -8.44 -18.24 1.08
CA GLY A 8 -7.80 -17.20 1.87
C GLY A 8 -8.53 -15.86 1.83
N ALA A 9 -8.90 -15.33 3.00
CA ALA A 9 -9.52 -14.00 3.19
C ALA A 9 -8.51 -12.96 3.69
N GLY A 10 -7.27 -13.04 3.23
CA GLY A 10 -6.28 -11.96 3.33
C GLY A 10 -6.59 -10.86 2.33
N ILE A 11 -5.76 -9.80 2.31
CA ILE A 11 -6.02 -8.64 1.44
C ILE A 11 -6.07 -9.04 -0.04
N VAL A 12 -5.19 -9.93 -0.50
CA VAL A 12 -5.18 -10.39 -1.89
C VAL A 12 -6.47 -11.10 -2.24
N GLY A 13 -6.89 -12.11 -1.46
CA GLY A 13 -8.12 -12.86 -1.73
C GLY A 13 -9.38 -11.99 -1.69
N LEU A 14 -9.47 -11.07 -0.73
CA LEU A 14 -10.61 -10.16 -0.61
C LEU A 14 -10.66 -9.13 -1.75
N SER A 15 -9.53 -8.57 -2.17
CA SER A 15 -9.47 -7.66 -3.31
C SER A 15 -9.81 -8.38 -4.61
N THR A 16 -9.31 -9.61 -4.81
CA THR A 16 -9.69 -10.45 -5.95
C THR A 16 -11.20 -10.74 -5.97
N ALA A 17 -11.77 -11.09 -4.81
CA ALA A 17 -13.20 -11.31 -4.68
C ALA A 17 -14.04 -10.06 -5.02
N TYR A 18 -13.58 -8.91 -4.56
CA TYR A 18 -14.22 -7.63 -4.83
C TYR A 18 -14.26 -7.34 -6.34
N GLU A 19 -13.13 -7.49 -7.03
CA GLU A 19 -13.04 -7.26 -8.48
C GLU A 19 -13.86 -8.29 -9.27
N LEU A 20 -13.81 -9.57 -8.92
CA LEU A 20 -14.62 -10.59 -9.58
C LEU A 20 -16.11 -10.33 -9.44
N LYS A 21 -16.58 -9.89 -8.26
CA LYS A 21 -18.01 -9.51 -8.07
C LYS A 21 -18.39 -8.30 -8.93
N LYS A 22 -17.53 -7.28 -9.05
CA LYS A 22 -17.77 -6.15 -9.97
C LYS A 22 -17.96 -6.61 -11.42
N HIS A 23 -17.31 -7.71 -11.80
CA HIS A 23 -17.42 -8.31 -13.13
C HIS A 23 -18.53 -9.39 -13.26
N GLY A 24 -19.41 -9.50 -12.26
CA GLY A 24 -20.58 -10.38 -12.32
C GLY A 24 -20.30 -11.86 -12.02
N TYR A 25 -19.17 -12.19 -11.41
CA TYR A 25 -18.89 -13.55 -10.96
C TYR A 25 -19.57 -13.85 -9.62
N LYS A 26 -20.02 -15.09 -9.45
CA LYS A 26 -20.40 -15.61 -8.13
C LYS A 26 -19.14 -16.06 -7.40
N VAL A 27 -18.88 -15.48 -6.23
CA VAL A 27 -17.62 -15.73 -5.50
C VAL A 27 -17.89 -16.37 -4.15
N THR A 28 -17.19 -17.47 -3.89
CA THR A 28 -17.13 -18.12 -2.56
C THR A 28 -15.73 -17.98 -2.00
N ILE A 29 -15.61 -17.58 -0.73
CA ILE A 29 -14.31 -17.43 -0.05
C ILE A 29 -14.22 -18.40 1.13
N ILE A 30 -13.14 -19.15 1.20
CA ILE A 30 -12.84 -20.06 2.31
C ILE A 30 -11.56 -19.58 3.01
N ASP A 31 -11.58 -19.46 4.35
CA ASP A 31 -10.43 -19.04 5.15
C ASP A 31 -10.31 -19.87 6.45
N LYS A 32 -9.09 -20.15 6.86
CA LYS A 32 -8.79 -20.86 8.11
C LYS A 32 -9.04 -20.03 9.38
N THR A 33 -9.14 -18.73 9.27
CA THR A 33 -9.30 -17.78 10.39
C THR A 33 -8.25 -17.90 11.51
N LYS A 34 -7.00 -18.30 11.15
CA LYS A 34 -5.90 -18.44 12.13
C LYS A 34 -5.30 -17.09 12.51
N GLU A 35 -4.70 -17.03 13.70
CA GLU A 35 -3.84 -15.90 14.11
C GLU A 35 -2.57 -15.82 13.25
N GLY A 36 -1.92 -14.64 13.22
CA GLY A 36 -0.66 -14.43 12.50
C GLY A 36 -0.80 -14.16 11.00
N GLN A 37 -1.98 -13.76 10.54
CA GLN A 37 -2.17 -13.37 9.13
C GLN A 37 -1.39 -12.09 8.79
N SER A 38 -0.45 -12.18 7.85
CA SER A 38 0.42 -11.05 7.44
C SER A 38 -0.36 -9.81 7.03
N SER A 39 -1.50 -9.96 6.35
CA SER A 39 -2.35 -8.83 5.95
C SER A 39 -2.91 -8.04 7.15
N LYS A 40 -3.15 -8.66 8.30
CA LYS A 40 -3.63 -7.97 9.51
C LYS A 40 -2.52 -7.19 10.23
N SER A 41 -1.26 -7.60 10.02
CA SER A 41 -0.07 -7.02 10.66
C SER A 41 0.67 -6.03 9.77
N ALA A 42 0.24 -5.86 8.52
CA ALA A 42 0.88 -4.97 7.56
C ALA A 42 0.74 -3.49 7.96
N ALA A 43 1.78 -2.69 7.69
CA ALA A 43 1.85 -1.28 8.07
C ALA A 43 0.83 -0.38 7.34
N GLY A 44 0.25 -0.85 6.25
CA GLY A 44 -0.76 -0.09 5.50
C GLY A 44 -0.19 1.06 4.67
N ILE A 45 1.08 1.02 4.34
CA ILE A 45 1.72 1.97 3.42
C ILE A 45 1.50 1.47 2.01
N ILE A 46 0.81 2.27 1.19
CA ILE A 46 0.54 1.96 -0.22
C ILE A 46 1.68 2.54 -1.06
N PHE A 47 2.79 1.84 -1.04
CA PHE A 47 4.00 2.29 -1.71
C PHE A 47 5.02 1.14 -1.81
N PRO A 48 5.72 0.98 -2.95
CA PRO A 48 6.78 -0.02 -3.06
C PRO A 48 7.97 0.37 -2.18
N LEU A 49 8.17 -0.35 -1.07
CA LEU A 49 9.34 -0.15 -0.22
C LEU A 49 10.58 -0.74 -0.90
N ASN A 50 11.68 0.03 -0.92
CA ASN A 50 12.97 -0.36 -1.50
C ASN A 50 12.85 -0.96 -2.92
N PRO A 51 12.13 -0.33 -3.86
CA PRO A 51 11.89 -0.93 -5.17
C PRO A 51 13.17 -1.20 -5.96
N TRP A 52 14.25 -0.46 -5.71
CA TRP A 52 15.57 -0.66 -6.33
C TRP A 52 16.24 -1.99 -5.95
N GLU A 53 15.81 -2.65 -4.88
CA GLU A 53 16.30 -3.97 -4.43
C GLU A 53 15.53 -5.14 -5.04
N ASN A 54 14.41 -4.86 -5.72
CA ASN A 54 13.52 -5.87 -6.26
C ASN A 54 13.81 -6.18 -7.73
N LEU A 55 13.38 -7.36 -8.17
CA LEU A 55 13.36 -7.71 -9.59
C LEU A 55 12.48 -6.75 -10.37
N LYS A 56 12.81 -6.51 -11.65
CA LYS A 56 12.09 -5.59 -12.53
C LYS A 56 10.58 -5.90 -12.59
N SER A 57 10.20 -7.17 -12.70
CA SER A 57 8.79 -7.59 -12.72
C SER A 57 8.05 -7.22 -11.43
N MET A 58 8.71 -7.30 -10.28
CA MET A 58 8.14 -6.87 -9.01
C MET A 58 8.02 -5.35 -8.92
N GLN A 59 9.00 -4.60 -9.45
CA GLN A 59 8.90 -3.14 -9.53
C GLN A 59 7.70 -2.72 -10.37
N GLU A 60 7.51 -3.31 -11.54
CA GLU A 60 6.38 -3.05 -12.44
C GLU A 60 5.04 -3.37 -11.76
N LEU A 61 4.94 -4.51 -11.08
CA LEU A 61 3.75 -4.89 -10.31
C LEU A 61 3.44 -3.87 -9.21
N CYS A 62 4.44 -3.41 -8.47
CA CYS A 62 4.26 -2.43 -7.40
C CYS A 62 3.85 -1.05 -7.94
N ILE A 63 4.40 -0.61 -9.07
CA ILE A 63 4.04 0.66 -9.71
C ILE A 63 2.59 0.60 -10.20
N THR A 64 2.20 -0.49 -10.88
CA THR A 64 0.83 -0.72 -11.33
C THR A 64 -0.14 -0.78 -10.14
N GLY A 65 0.21 -1.55 -9.11
CA GLY A 65 -0.60 -1.66 -7.89
C GLY A 65 -0.80 -0.33 -7.17
N HIS A 66 0.22 0.54 -7.15
CA HIS A 66 0.07 1.90 -6.62
C HIS A 66 -0.98 2.71 -7.40
N SER A 67 -0.97 2.63 -8.72
CA SER A 67 -1.97 3.29 -9.59
C SER A 67 -3.37 2.75 -9.34
N GLU A 68 -3.52 1.42 -9.26
CA GLU A 68 -4.81 0.76 -8.99
C GLU A 68 -5.37 1.11 -7.60
N TYR A 69 -4.53 1.22 -6.59
CA TYR A 69 -4.97 1.73 -5.28
C TYR A 69 -5.48 3.16 -5.35
N ASN A 70 -4.84 4.02 -6.14
CA ASN A 70 -5.34 5.38 -6.34
C ASN A 70 -6.71 5.40 -7.02
N ASN A 71 -6.97 4.51 -7.98
CA ASN A 71 -8.27 4.36 -8.64
C ASN A 71 -9.32 3.85 -7.63
N PHE A 72 -9.02 2.79 -6.88
CA PHE A 72 -9.89 2.30 -5.81
C PHE A 72 -10.23 3.39 -4.79
N LEU A 73 -9.26 4.19 -4.34
CA LEU A 73 -9.51 5.29 -3.40
C LEU A 73 -10.41 6.39 -3.98
N LYS A 74 -10.38 6.63 -5.30
CA LYS A 74 -11.29 7.59 -5.95
C LYS A 74 -12.74 7.10 -5.97
N GLU A 75 -12.95 5.79 -6.06
CA GLU A 75 -14.28 5.18 -6.03
C GLU A 75 -14.94 5.28 -4.64
N LEU A 76 -14.15 5.42 -3.56
CA LEU A 76 -14.65 5.50 -2.20
C LEU A 76 -15.16 6.88 -1.84
N SER A 77 -16.32 6.93 -1.17
CA SER A 77 -16.82 8.13 -0.50
C SER A 77 -15.92 8.56 0.66
N GLU A 78 -16.02 9.81 1.11
CA GLU A 78 -15.25 10.30 2.26
C GLU A 78 -15.59 9.53 3.56
N VAL A 79 -16.81 9.03 3.70
CA VAL A 79 -17.21 8.20 4.84
C VAL A 79 -16.49 6.84 4.81
N GLU A 80 -16.37 6.22 3.64
CA GLU A 80 -15.68 4.94 3.46
C GLU A 80 -14.18 5.09 3.66
N LYS A 81 -13.57 6.17 3.15
CA LYS A 81 -12.16 6.51 3.41
C LYS A 81 -11.87 6.63 4.91
N LYS A 82 -12.76 7.26 5.67
CA LYS A 82 -12.66 7.31 7.15
C LYS A 82 -12.75 5.93 7.78
N LYS A 83 -13.63 5.05 7.28
CA LYS A 83 -13.75 3.67 7.81
C LYS A 83 -12.46 2.87 7.69
N ILE A 84 -11.68 3.07 6.63
CA ILE A 84 -10.40 2.39 6.42
C ILE A 84 -9.19 3.18 7.00
N ASN A 85 -9.43 4.29 7.68
CA ASN A 85 -8.38 5.21 8.15
C ASN A 85 -7.44 5.65 7.03
N TRP A 86 -7.99 5.95 5.85
CA TRP A 86 -7.18 6.50 4.77
C TRP A 86 -6.60 7.86 5.14
N GLY A 87 -5.37 8.08 4.77
CA GLY A 87 -4.66 9.35 4.95
C GLY A 87 -3.43 9.45 4.07
N LYS A 88 -2.75 10.59 4.14
CA LYS A 88 -1.48 10.82 3.46
C LYS A 88 -0.38 11.05 4.48
N LYS A 89 0.79 10.49 4.21
CA LYS A 89 2.00 10.62 5.02
C LYS A 89 3.20 10.86 4.12
N ASP A 90 4.21 11.50 4.67
CA ASP A 90 5.50 11.63 4.01
C ASP A 90 6.42 10.50 4.48
N LEU A 91 7.27 10.02 3.58
CA LEU A 91 8.28 9.01 3.85
C LEU A 91 9.66 9.62 3.72
N ILE A 92 10.51 9.36 4.70
CA ILE A 92 11.92 9.77 4.68
C ILE A 92 12.78 8.53 4.52
N ILE A 93 13.64 8.54 3.49
CA ILE A 93 14.65 7.51 3.24
C ILE A 93 16.02 8.10 3.49
N PHE A 94 16.84 7.41 4.27
CA PHE A 94 18.19 7.85 4.65
C PHE A 94 19.15 6.66 4.81
N GLY A 95 20.43 6.94 5.00
CA GLY A 95 21.45 5.92 5.23
C GLY A 95 21.98 5.27 3.96
N LYS A 96 22.38 3.99 4.05
CA LYS A 96 23.18 3.31 3.00
C LYS A 96 22.52 3.30 1.61
N ASN A 97 21.22 3.22 1.55
CA ASN A 97 20.47 3.04 0.28
C ASN A 97 19.99 4.36 -0.33
N ILE A 98 20.39 5.51 0.23
CA ILE A 98 19.85 6.81 -0.21
C ILE A 98 20.16 7.12 -1.66
N GLU A 99 21.37 6.76 -2.14
CA GLU A 99 21.78 7.04 -3.51
C GLU A 99 21.02 6.15 -4.51
N SER A 100 20.88 4.87 -4.22
CA SER A 100 20.06 3.95 -5.03
C SER A 100 18.60 4.39 -5.07
N ALA A 101 18.07 4.82 -3.93
CA ALA A 101 16.73 5.39 -3.84
C ALA A 101 16.59 6.64 -4.73
N ARG A 102 17.51 7.60 -4.59
CA ARG A 102 17.50 8.84 -5.36
C ARG A 102 17.48 8.57 -6.87
N GLN A 103 18.40 7.74 -7.36
CA GLN A 103 18.49 7.38 -8.77
C GLN A 103 17.23 6.69 -9.27
N TRP A 104 16.67 5.79 -8.47
CA TRP A 104 15.44 5.09 -8.84
C TRP A 104 14.24 6.05 -8.96
N TYR A 105 14.07 6.97 -8.01
CA TYR A 105 12.96 7.94 -8.03
C TYR A 105 13.12 8.98 -9.13
N GLU A 106 14.32 9.47 -9.39
CA GLU A 106 14.63 10.40 -10.49
C GLU A 106 14.28 9.77 -11.86
N LYS A 107 14.53 8.47 -12.01
CA LYS A 107 14.24 7.74 -13.25
C LYS A 107 12.75 7.47 -13.44
N ASN A 108 12.06 7.04 -12.39
CA ASN A 108 10.68 6.53 -12.51
C ASN A 108 9.60 7.61 -12.37
N LYS A 109 9.84 8.68 -11.61
CA LYS A 109 8.99 9.89 -11.47
C LYS A 109 7.51 9.65 -11.17
N PHE A 110 7.13 8.52 -10.56
CA PHE A 110 5.72 8.20 -10.32
C PHE A 110 5.16 8.77 -9.01
N VAL A 111 6.02 9.33 -8.17
CA VAL A 111 5.66 10.05 -6.94
C VAL A 111 6.51 11.30 -6.79
N GLU A 112 5.99 12.30 -6.07
CA GLU A 112 6.74 13.50 -5.74
C GLU A 112 7.86 13.16 -4.74
N SER A 113 9.10 13.33 -5.16
CA SER A 113 10.28 13.09 -4.33
C SER A 113 11.24 14.27 -4.36
N LYS A 114 11.92 14.52 -3.25
CA LYS A 114 12.90 15.60 -3.13
C LYS A 114 14.10 15.14 -2.32
N PHE A 115 15.28 15.23 -2.94
CA PHE A 115 16.55 15.02 -2.22
C PHE A 115 16.91 16.27 -1.42
N ILE A 116 17.12 16.13 -0.11
CA ILE A 116 17.34 17.23 0.82
C ILE A 116 18.73 17.10 1.45
N LYS A 117 19.56 18.12 1.25
CA LYS A 117 20.88 18.25 1.85
C LYS A 117 20.76 19.04 3.15
N LYS A 118 20.27 18.40 4.21
CA LYS A 118 20.17 18.95 5.57
C LYS A 118 20.31 17.82 6.57
N LYS A 119 20.82 18.12 7.77
CA LYS A 119 20.89 17.13 8.86
C LYS A 119 19.50 16.61 9.22
N LEU A 120 19.34 15.31 9.18
CA LEU A 120 18.05 14.65 9.48
C LEU A 120 17.60 14.93 10.92
N THR A 121 18.53 15.09 11.86
CA THR A 121 18.27 15.47 13.25
C THR A 121 17.51 16.79 13.41
N GLN A 122 17.54 17.67 12.41
CA GLN A 122 16.74 18.91 12.41
C GLN A 122 15.26 18.67 12.14
N VAL A 123 14.91 17.52 11.54
CA VAL A 123 13.53 17.13 11.19
C VAL A 123 13.00 16.08 12.17
N GLU A 124 13.84 15.12 12.56
CA GLU A 124 13.51 14.05 13.50
C GLU A 124 14.55 13.96 14.61
N LYS A 125 14.22 14.53 15.76
CA LYS A 125 15.14 14.66 16.91
C LYS A 125 15.49 13.32 17.58
N ASN A 126 14.67 12.30 17.39
CA ASN A 126 14.90 10.97 17.98
C ASN A 126 15.93 10.14 17.21
N ILE A 127 16.34 10.56 16.03
CA ILE A 127 17.42 9.90 15.27
C ILE A 127 18.76 10.37 15.84
N LYS A 128 19.49 9.44 16.45
CA LYS A 128 20.80 9.74 17.08
C LYS A 128 21.94 9.84 16.07
N GLU A 129 21.85 9.14 14.94
CA GLU A 129 22.86 9.15 13.90
C GLU A 129 22.79 10.42 13.07
N GLN A 130 23.96 10.95 12.72
CA GLN A 130 24.05 12.18 11.92
C GLN A 130 24.03 11.85 10.43
N TYR A 131 22.85 11.95 9.82
CA TYR A 131 22.69 11.88 8.37
C TYR A 131 22.63 13.29 7.80
N GLU A 132 23.55 13.61 6.90
CA GLU A 132 23.69 14.93 6.26
C GLU A 132 22.68 15.16 5.14
N ASN A 133 21.97 14.11 4.71
CA ASN A 133 20.99 14.16 3.64
C ASN A 133 19.94 13.07 3.80
N TYR A 134 18.81 13.28 3.15
CA TYR A 134 17.70 12.31 3.07
C TYR A 134 16.86 12.53 1.82
N LEU A 135 16.15 11.51 1.38
CA LEU A 135 15.14 11.58 0.34
C LEU A 135 13.76 11.69 1.01
N LEU A 136 13.05 12.76 0.71
CA LEU A 136 11.67 12.97 1.13
C LEU A 136 10.74 12.57 0.00
N ILE A 137 9.80 11.68 0.28
CA ILE A 137 8.73 11.28 -0.63
C ILE A 137 7.41 11.73 -0.01
N LYS A 138 6.64 12.50 -0.78
CA LYS A 138 5.46 13.19 -0.25
C LYS A 138 4.16 12.50 -0.60
N HIS A 139 3.17 12.73 0.26
CA HIS A 139 1.77 12.42 0.01
C HIS A 139 1.48 10.95 -0.29
N LEU A 140 2.26 10.02 0.29
CA LEU A 140 1.99 8.60 0.16
C LEU A 140 0.68 8.22 0.84
N ASN A 141 -0.13 7.43 0.15
CA ASN A 141 -1.35 6.90 0.71
C ASN A 141 -1.05 5.91 1.83
N THR A 142 -1.74 6.05 2.93
CA THR A 142 -1.71 5.11 4.06
C THR A 142 -3.13 4.75 4.45
N LEU A 143 -3.32 3.53 4.94
CA LEU A 143 -4.60 3.09 5.47
C LEU A 143 -4.42 1.99 6.53
N SER A 144 -5.46 1.67 7.26
CA SER A 144 -5.44 0.52 8.17
C SER A 144 -5.79 -0.76 7.41
N GLN A 145 -4.82 -1.65 7.25
CA GLN A 145 -5.03 -2.94 6.58
C GLN A 145 -6.12 -3.78 7.26
N ARG A 146 -6.16 -3.79 8.59
CA ARG A 146 -7.23 -4.47 9.33
C ARG A 146 -8.61 -3.94 8.98
N LYS A 147 -8.75 -2.62 8.95
CA LYS A 147 -10.03 -1.97 8.60
C LYS A 147 -10.39 -2.15 7.13
N LEU A 148 -9.41 -2.19 6.23
CA LEU A 148 -9.64 -2.49 4.82
C LEU A 148 -10.16 -3.93 4.64
N ILE A 149 -9.60 -4.90 5.34
CA ILE A 149 -10.08 -6.28 5.35
C ILE A 149 -11.55 -6.34 5.83
N GLU A 150 -11.87 -5.67 6.93
CA GLU A 150 -13.23 -5.60 7.47
C GLU A 150 -14.19 -4.92 6.49
N PHE A 151 -13.74 -3.86 5.83
CA PHE A 151 -14.51 -3.15 4.81
C PHE A 151 -14.84 -4.04 3.62
N HIS A 152 -13.85 -4.74 3.05
CA HIS A 152 -14.08 -5.69 1.96
C HIS A 152 -15.05 -6.82 2.35
N LYS A 153 -14.89 -7.38 3.54
CA LYS A 153 -15.80 -8.42 4.06
C LYS A 153 -17.25 -7.93 4.12
N LYS A 154 -17.47 -6.70 4.63
CA LYS A 154 -18.83 -6.13 4.72
C LYS A 154 -19.45 -5.95 3.34
N ILE A 155 -18.73 -5.38 2.37
CA ILE A 155 -19.24 -5.21 1.01
C ILE A 155 -19.56 -6.55 0.37
N LEU A 156 -18.66 -7.54 0.50
CA LEU A 156 -18.88 -8.86 -0.10
C LEU A 156 -20.09 -9.59 0.50
N LEU A 157 -20.36 -9.42 1.79
CA LEU A 157 -21.51 -10.01 2.46
C LEU A 157 -22.83 -9.25 2.17
N SER A 158 -22.79 -7.94 1.97
CA SER A 158 -24.00 -7.14 1.70
C SER A 158 -24.56 -7.31 0.28
N GLN A 159 -23.79 -7.90 -0.62
CA GLN A 159 -24.16 -8.13 -2.02
C GLN A 159 -24.44 -9.61 -2.33
N GLY A 160 -24.53 -10.45 -1.31
CA GLY A 160 -24.76 -11.90 -1.40
C GLY A 160 -26.21 -12.31 -1.37
#